data_f6f42d53e99c10d2495d80b240fa9c00
#
_entry.id   f6f42d53e99c10d2495d80b240fa9c00
#
_cell.length_a   1.000
_cell.length_b   1.000
_cell.length_c   1.000
_cell.angle_alpha   90.00
_cell.angle_beta   90.00
_cell.angle_gamma   90.00
#
_symmetry.space_group_name_H-M   'P 1'
#
loop_
_entity.id
_entity.type
_entity.pdbx_description
1 polymer ?
#
loop_
_entity_poly.entity_id
_entity_poly.type
_entity_poly.pdbx_seq_one_letter_code
_entity_poly.pdbx_strand_id
1 'polypeptide(L)'
;HQAGLKAWVPFYKRLLDKGEWRPGMFSDKEDEAHTVRVAQRVYMRREYRDSLYVWLLNTPVGRHGEYVYSDMGYYLLQRLIERVSGLPLNVYVERTFYGPMGLHTLTYMPYWRFPKERIMPTEYDVEFRRQQVWGDVHDPGAAMLGGVAGHAGLFGDAQDVGALMQ
;
A
#
# COMPACT_ATOMS: atom_id res chain seq x y z
N HIS A 1 -13.68 -5.21 -12.04
CA HIS A 1 -14.68 -5.45 -10.97
C HIS A 1 -15.71 -6.57 -11.32
N GLN A 2 -15.66 -7.15 -12.52
CA GLN A 2 -16.56 -8.26 -12.93
C GLN A 2 -15.83 -9.61 -13.08
N ALA A 3 -14.58 -9.68 -12.66
CA ALA A 3 -13.73 -10.88 -12.78
C ALA A 3 -13.95 -11.91 -11.65
N GLY A 4 -14.91 -11.68 -10.76
CA GLY A 4 -15.17 -12.54 -9.62
C GLY A 4 -14.15 -12.40 -8.48
N LEU A 5 -13.33 -11.36 -8.49
CA LEU A 5 -12.38 -11.10 -7.41
C LEU A 5 -13.13 -10.64 -6.14
N LYS A 6 -12.64 -11.06 -4.97
CA LYS A 6 -13.15 -10.57 -3.68
C LYS A 6 -12.93 -9.06 -3.57
N ALA A 7 -13.82 -8.38 -2.85
CA ALA A 7 -13.71 -6.95 -2.60
C ALA A 7 -12.37 -6.62 -1.91
N TRP A 8 -12.05 -7.34 -0.86
CA TRP A 8 -10.87 -7.14 -0.03
C TRP A 8 -10.50 -8.43 0.72
N VAL A 9 -9.21 -8.59 1.03
CA VAL A 9 -8.70 -9.71 1.84
C VAL A 9 -7.70 -9.17 2.87
N PRO A 10 -7.93 -9.40 4.17
CA PRO A 10 -7.03 -8.93 5.23
C PRO A 10 -5.76 -9.80 5.33
N PHE A 11 -4.87 -9.68 4.34
CA PHE A 11 -3.64 -10.47 4.29
C PHE A 11 -2.76 -10.31 5.54
N TYR A 12 -2.75 -9.13 6.16
CA TYR A 12 -1.99 -8.85 7.37
C TYR A 12 -2.38 -9.78 8.54
N LYS A 13 -3.62 -10.28 8.59
CA LYS A 13 -4.05 -11.24 9.63
C LYS A 13 -3.26 -12.54 9.62
N ARG A 14 -2.64 -12.88 8.49
CA ARG A 14 -1.74 -14.04 8.41
C ARG A 14 -0.44 -13.85 9.19
N LEU A 15 -0.08 -12.61 9.51
CA LEU A 15 1.10 -12.23 10.29
C LEU A 15 0.79 -12.11 11.78
N LEU A 16 -0.47 -12.32 12.17
CA LEU A 16 -0.94 -12.28 13.55
C LEU A 16 -1.23 -13.69 14.07
N ASP A 17 -1.10 -13.87 15.37
CA ASP A 17 -1.58 -15.03 16.12
C ASP A 17 -2.37 -14.51 17.32
N LYS A 18 -3.67 -14.86 17.40
CA LYS A 18 -4.59 -14.39 18.45
C LYS A 18 -4.59 -12.86 18.63
N GLY A 19 -4.43 -12.14 17.53
CA GLY A 19 -4.34 -10.67 17.51
C GLY A 19 -2.95 -10.09 17.82
N GLU A 20 -1.96 -10.91 18.20
CA GLU A 20 -0.59 -10.49 18.43
C GLU A 20 0.30 -10.73 17.20
N TRP A 21 1.34 -9.92 17.03
CA TRP A 21 2.33 -10.18 15.98
C TRP A 21 3.02 -11.53 16.23
N ARG A 22 3.07 -12.35 15.20
CA ARG A 22 3.86 -13.58 15.27
C ARG A 22 5.33 -13.25 15.50
N PRO A 23 6.04 -14.01 16.35
CA PRO A 23 7.44 -13.77 16.64
C PRO A 23 8.30 -13.66 15.38
N GLY A 24 9.17 -12.65 15.35
CA GLY A 24 10.10 -12.41 14.25
C GLY A 24 9.50 -11.86 12.95
N MET A 25 8.20 -11.52 12.91
CA MET A 25 7.57 -10.93 11.72
C MET A 25 7.86 -9.44 11.59
N PHE A 26 8.03 -8.75 12.70
CA PHE A 26 8.21 -7.31 12.76
C PHE A 26 9.37 -6.92 13.67
N SER A 27 9.96 -5.76 13.37
CA SER A 27 11.00 -5.08 14.15
C SER A 27 10.61 -3.61 14.34
N ASP A 28 11.08 -2.98 15.42
CA ASP A 28 10.94 -1.53 15.64
C ASP A 28 11.97 -0.69 14.88
N LYS A 29 12.92 -1.35 14.22
CA LYS A 29 13.99 -0.77 13.39
C LYS A 29 14.09 -1.50 12.09
N GLU A 30 14.55 -0.78 11.08
CA GLU A 30 15.00 -1.40 9.84
C GLU A 30 16.28 -2.20 10.08
N ASP A 31 16.33 -3.43 9.55
CA ASP A 31 17.49 -4.31 9.58
C ASP A 31 17.55 -5.14 8.29
N GLU A 32 18.52 -6.05 8.15
CA GLU A 32 18.69 -6.87 6.94
C GLU A 32 17.48 -7.70 6.56
N ALA A 33 16.67 -8.15 7.52
CA ALA A 33 15.48 -8.96 7.30
C ALA A 33 14.21 -8.10 7.21
N HIS A 34 14.11 -7.04 8.02
CA HIS A 34 12.93 -6.21 8.20
C HIS A 34 13.11 -4.88 7.44
N THR A 35 12.89 -4.91 6.13
CA THR A 35 13.10 -3.74 5.24
C THR A 35 11.81 -3.09 4.76
N VAL A 36 10.65 -3.68 5.06
CA VAL A 36 9.37 -3.15 4.60
C VAL A 36 8.73 -2.32 5.71
N ARG A 37 8.83 -1.00 5.61
CA ARG A 37 8.13 -0.11 6.54
C ARG A 37 6.62 -0.21 6.35
N VAL A 38 5.89 -0.57 7.40
CA VAL A 38 4.41 -0.63 7.43
C VAL A 38 3.79 0.49 8.25
N ALA A 39 4.57 1.07 9.17
CA ALA A 39 4.26 2.29 9.92
C ALA A 39 5.52 2.83 10.59
N GLN A 40 5.41 3.96 11.29
CA GLN A 40 6.51 4.52 12.06
C GLN A 40 7.00 3.50 13.10
N ARG A 41 8.29 3.14 13.06
CA ARG A 41 8.90 2.14 13.93
C ARG A 41 8.21 0.76 13.88
N VAL A 42 7.69 0.38 12.71
CA VAL A 42 7.18 -0.97 12.45
C VAL A 42 7.65 -1.40 11.07
N TYR A 43 8.57 -2.34 11.05
CA TYR A 43 9.19 -2.88 9.84
C TYR A 43 8.87 -4.37 9.74
N MET A 44 8.29 -4.77 8.61
CA MET A 44 7.94 -6.15 8.31
C MET A 44 9.09 -6.84 7.57
N ARG A 45 9.24 -8.14 7.76
CA ARG A 45 10.17 -8.94 6.97
C ARG A 45 9.83 -8.88 5.48
N ARG A 46 10.85 -8.66 4.65
CA ARG A 46 10.68 -8.45 3.19
C ARG A 46 10.04 -9.62 2.46
N GLU A 47 10.25 -10.87 2.90
CA GLU A 47 9.68 -12.04 2.26
C GLU A 47 8.15 -12.06 2.28
N TYR A 48 7.52 -11.36 3.21
CA TYR A 48 6.05 -11.27 3.27
C TYR A 48 5.46 -10.32 2.23
N ARG A 49 6.26 -9.40 1.69
CA ARG A 49 5.89 -8.62 0.51
C ARG A 49 5.66 -9.53 -0.71
N ASP A 50 6.53 -10.50 -0.91
CA ASP A 50 6.39 -11.46 -2.02
C ASP A 50 5.30 -12.50 -1.72
N SER A 51 5.19 -12.95 -0.48
CA SER A 51 4.15 -13.86 -0.02
C SER A 51 2.74 -13.29 -0.25
N LEU A 52 2.55 -11.98 -0.15
CA LEU A 52 1.28 -11.32 -0.43
C LEU A 52 0.79 -11.65 -1.84
N TYR A 53 1.65 -11.59 -2.85
CA TYR A 53 1.28 -11.93 -4.23
C TYR A 53 0.93 -13.41 -4.39
N VAL A 54 1.63 -14.30 -3.69
CA VAL A 54 1.28 -15.74 -3.67
C VAL A 54 -0.10 -15.93 -3.05
N TRP A 55 -0.40 -15.26 -1.95
CA TRP A 55 -1.72 -15.33 -1.30
C TRP A 55 -2.82 -14.74 -2.17
N LEU A 56 -2.53 -13.63 -2.86
CA LEU A 56 -3.43 -13.00 -3.81
C LEU A 56 -3.83 -13.97 -4.92
N LEU A 57 -2.85 -14.59 -5.57
CA LEU A 57 -3.08 -15.52 -6.69
C LEU A 57 -3.81 -16.80 -6.27
N ASN A 58 -3.66 -17.21 -5.00
CA ASN A 58 -4.36 -18.36 -4.43
C ASN A 58 -5.72 -18.00 -3.79
N THR A 59 -6.15 -16.73 -3.90
CA THR A 59 -7.47 -16.35 -3.39
C THR A 59 -8.56 -16.87 -4.33
N PRO A 60 -9.54 -17.65 -3.82
CA PRO A 60 -10.63 -18.15 -4.65
C PRO A 60 -11.41 -17.02 -5.32
N VAL A 61 -11.68 -17.16 -6.60
CA VAL A 61 -12.57 -16.27 -7.34
C VAL A 61 -14.03 -16.70 -7.18
N GLY A 62 -14.93 -15.72 -7.18
CA GLY A 62 -16.36 -15.94 -7.15
C GLY A 62 -16.97 -15.97 -8.54
N ARG A 63 -18.25 -15.63 -8.65
CA ARG A 63 -19.00 -15.59 -9.91
C ARG A 63 -18.49 -14.46 -10.82
N HIS A 64 -18.27 -14.79 -12.09
CA HIS A 64 -17.97 -13.79 -13.12
C HIS A 64 -19.25 -13.03 -13.52
N GLY A 65 -19.09 -11.78 -13.96
CA GLY A 65 -20.17 -10.96 -14.49
C GLY A 65 -20.91 -10.11 -13.43
N GLU A 66 -20.84 -10.48 -12.15
CA GLU A 66 -21.36 -9.63 -11.08
C GLU A 66 -20.38 -8.51 -10.76
N TYR A 67 -20.88 -7.27 -10.63
CA TYR A 67 -20.03 -6.15 -10.23
C TYR A 67 -19.72 -6.26 -8.73
N VAL A 68 -18.42 -6.38 -8.43
CA VAL A 68 -17.87 -6.30 -7.07
C VAL A 68 -16.70 -5.33 -7.10
N TYR A 69 -16.79 -4.22 -6.38
CA TYR A 69 -15.63 -3.35 -6.18
C TYR A 69 -14.50 -4.16 -5.54
N SER A 70 -13.29 -4.11 -6.10
CA SER A 70 -12.20 -4.96 -5.66
C SER A 70 -10.85 -4.26 -5.79
N ASP A 71 -10.10 -4.26 -4.70
CA ASP A 71 -8.70 -3.81 -4.67
C ASP A 71 -7.76 -4.85 -5.28
N MET A 72 -8.18 -6.12 -5.30
CA MET A 72 -7.34 -7.26 -5.70
C MET A 72 -6.74 -7.11 -7.12
N GLY A 73 -7.52 -6.55 -8.05
CA GLY A 73 -7.05 -6.30 -9.41
C GLY A 73 -5.93 -5.26 -9.49
N TYR A 74 -5.94 -4.28 -8.59
CA TYR A 74 -4.94 -3.21 -8.61
C TYR A 74 -3.57 -3.64 -8.10
N TYR A 75 -3.49 -4.65 -7.24
CA TYR A 75 -2.21 -5.30 -6.91
C TYR A 75 -1.54 -5.88 -8.17
N LEU A 76 -2.35 -6.55 -9.02
CA LEU A 76 -1.84 -7.14 -10.26
C LEU A 76 -1.48 -6.08 -11.30
N LEU A 77 -2.30 -5.02 -11.42
CA LEU A 77 -2.00 -3.89 -12.31
C LEU A 77 -0.73 -3.17 -11.90
N GLN A 78 -0.51 -2.95 -10.61
CA GLN A 78 0.76 -2.42 -10.11
C GLN A 78 1.94 -3.28 -10.58
N ARG A 79 1.88 -4.59 -10.32
CA ARG A 79 2.95 -5.52 -10.72
C ARG A 79 3.19 -5.51 -12.23
N LEU A 80 2.11 -5.41 -13.02
CA LEU A 80 2.21 -5.30 -14.48
C LEU A 80 2.92 -4.02 -14.90
N ILE A 81 2.52 -2.87 -14.35
CA ILE A 81 3.15 -1.57 -14.65
C ILE A 81 4.63 -1.62 -14.30
N GLU A 82 4.99 -2.07 -13.11
CA GLU A 82 6.38 -2.17 -12.65
C GLU A 82 7.22 -3.09 -13.55
N ARG A 83 6.63 -4.20 -14.01
CA ARG A 83 7.31 -5.14 -14.90
C ARG A 83 7.51 -4.59 -16.32
N VAL A 84 6.52 -3.89 -16.86
CA VAL A 84 6.56 -3.34 -18.22
C VAL A 84 7.43 -2.08 -18.28
N SER A 85 7.34 -1.21 -17.29
CA SER A 85 8.11 0.04 -17.23
C SER A 85 9.55 -0.13 -16.73
N GLY A 86 9.82 -1.20 -15.98
CA GLY A 86 11.08 -1.39 -15.26
C GLY A 86 11.28 -0.46 -14.07
N LEU A 87 10.22 0.27 -13.66
CA LEU A 87 10.26 1.26 -12.58
C LEU A 87 9.29 0.89 -11.47
N PRO A 88 9.62 1.17 -10.19
CA PRO A 88 8.63 1.15 -9.11
C PRO A 88 7.45 2.07 -9.43
N LEU A 89 6.23 1.71 -9.01
CA LEU A 89 5.01 2.44 -9.33
C LEU A 89 5.09 3.93 -8.98
N ASN A 90 5.56 4.26 -7.77
CA ASN A 90 5.71 5.65 -7.34
C ASN A 90 6.65 6.46 -8.24
N VAL A 91 7.75 5.86 -8.69
CA VAL A 91 8.70 6.50 -9.61
C VAL A 91 8.09 6.66 -11.00
N TYR A 92 7.36 5.65 -11.47
CA TYR A 92 6.69 5.69 -12.76
C TYR A 92 5.65 6.80 -12.84
N VAL A 93 4.75 6.90 -11.87
CA VAL A 93 3.69 7.92 -11.89
C VAL A 93 4.24 9.34 -11.67
N GLU A 94 5.27 9.50 -10.83
CA GLU A 94 5.93 10.80 -10.63
C GLU A 94 6.54 11.29 -11.94
N ARG A 95 7.29 10.44 -12.64
CA ARG A 95 7.97 10.83 -13.89
C ARG A 95 7.04 11.02 -15.06
N THR A 96 5.97 10.22 -15.12
CA THR A 96 5.09 10.18 -16.30
C THR A 96 3.93 11.16 -16.20
N PHE A 97 3.42 11.40 -14.99
CA PHE A 97 2.20 12.18 -14.76
C PHE A 97 2.45 13.37 -13.82
N TYR A 98 2.80 13.12 -12.57
CA TYR A 98 2.75 14.16 -11.54
C TYR A 98 3.77 15.27 -11.80
N GLY A 99 5.01 14.93 -12.11
CA GLY A 99 6.06 15.90 -12.42
C GLY A 99 5.73 16.77 -13.65
N PRO A 100 5.45 16.17 -14.83
CA PRO A 100 5.07 16.93 -16.02
C PRO A 100 3.81 17.80 -15.86
N MET A 101 2.86 17.38 -15.02
CA MET A 101 1.64 18.16 -14.73
C MET A 101 1.84 19.19 -13.61
N GLY A 102 3.00 19.25 -12.95
CA GLY A 102 3.27 20.16 -11.85
C GLY A 102 2.52 19.83 -10.55
N LEU A 103 2.12 18.57 -10.34
CA LEU A 103 1.35 18.12 -9.17
C LEU A 103 2.32 17.79 -8.02
N HIS A 104 2.73 18.83 -7.31
CA HIS A 104 3.83 18.74 -6.36
C HIS A 104 3.47 18.09 -5.02
N THR A 105 2.19 17.99 -4.69
CA THR A 105 1.73 17.38 -3.42
C THR A 105 1.35 15.92 -3.58
N LEU A 106 1.06 15.46 -4.82
CA LEU A 106 0.77 14.05 -5.08
C LEU A 106 2.02 13.20 -4.90
N THR A 107 2.01 12.33 -3.90
CA THR A 107 3.17 11.48 -3.60
C THR A 107 2.76 10.25 -2.81
N TYR A 108 3.51 9.16 -3.01
CA TYR A 108 3.55 8.05 -2.05
C TYR A 108 4.56 8.37 -0.95
N MET A 109 4.39 7.77 0.24
CA MET A 109 5.31 7.91 1.37
C MET A 109 5.67 9.38 1.65
N PRO A 110 4.69 10.25 1.97
CA PRO A 110 4.86 11.70 2.04
C PRO A 110 5.91 12.14 3.07
N TYR A 111 6.24 11.28 4.05
CA TYR A 111 7.27 11.55 5.06
C TYR A 111 8.70 11.72 4.48
N TRP A 112 8.94 11.34 3.24
CA TRP A 112 10.19 11.62 2.55
C TRP A 112 10.24 13.03 1.93
N ARG A 113 9.07 13.67 1.78
CA ARG A 113 8.94 14.91 1.02
C ARG A 113 8.45 16.09 1.86
N PHE A 114 7.64 15.79 2.87
CA PHE A 114 6.99 16.82 3.69
C PHE A 114 7.25 16.60 5.18
N PRO A 115 7.36 17.70 5.97
CA PRO A 115 7.39 17.61 7.42
C PRO A 115 6.07 17.01 7.93
N LYS A 116 6.14 16.28 9.04
CA LYS A 116 5.03 15.50 9.59
C LYS A 116 3.77 16.35 9.85
N GLU A 117 3.97 17.58 10.28
CA GLU A 117 2.92 18.56 10.63
C GLU A 117 2.06 18.97 9.41
N ARG A 118 2.56 18.77 8.21
CA ARG A 118 1.83 19.01 6.95
C ARG A 118 1.07 17.78 6.44
N ILE A 119 1.21 16.66 7.11
CA ILE A 119 0.56 15.41 6.69
C ILE A 119 -0.57 15.11 7.68
N MET A 120 -1.77 14.86 7.18
CA MET A 120 -2.88 14.45 8.03
C MET A 120 -2.68 13.00 8.51
N PRO A 121 -2.96 12.68 9.79
CA PRO A 121 -3.04 11.30 10.23
C PRO A 121 -4.11 10.53 9.43
N THR A 122 -3.84 9.27 9.10
CA THR A 122 -4.76 8.47 8.29
C THR A 122 -5.74 7.67 9.14
N GLU A 123 -5.30 7.13 10.28
CA GLU A 123 -6.15 6.39 11.21
C GLU A 123 -5.45 6.19 12.56
N TYR A 124 -6.20 5.67 13.55
CA TYR A 124 -5.65 5.03 14.73
C TYR A 124 -5.86 3.51 14.60
N ASP A 125 -4.81 2.81 14.15
CA ASP A 125 -4.84 1.37 13.91
C ASP A 125 -4.65 0.61 15.22
N VAL A 126 -5.68 -0.08 15.68
CA VAL A 126 -5.64 -0.86 16.93
C VAL A 126 -5.30 -2.33 16.70
N GLU A 127 -5.44 -2.84 15.48
CA GLU A 127 -5.34 -4.28 15.20
C GLU A 127 -3.96 -4.66 14.67
N PHE A 128 -3.47 -3.97 13.65
CA PHE A 128 -2.26 -4.35 12.91
C PHE A 128 -1.03 -3.58 13.39
N ARG A 129 -1.05 -2.22 13.28
CA ARG A 129 0.12 -1.36 13.55
C ARG A 129 0.14 -0.79 14.98
N ARG A 130 -1.00 -0.79 15.68
CA ARG A 130 -1.22 -0.42 17.09
C ARG A 130 -0.73 0.96 17.43
N GLN A 131 -0.98 1.89 16.53
CA GLN A 131 -0.57 3.28 16.69
C GLN A 131 -1.42 4.20 15.83
N GLN A 132 -1.32 5.51 16.08
CA GLN A 132 -1.77 6.51 15.12
C GLN A 132 -0.88 6.42 13.88
N VAL A 133 -1.47 6.07 12.75
CA VAL A 133 -0.80 6.01 11.44
C VAL A 133 -0.73 7.42 10.88
N TRP A 134 0.49 7.93 10.70
CA TRP A 134 0.73 9.29 10.30
C TRP A 134 1.89 9.39 9.30
N GLY A 135 1.54 9.73 8.06
CA GLY A 135 2.46 9.73 6.93
C GLY A 135 2.66 8.36 6.28
N ASP A 136 2.13 7.33 6.89
CA ASP A 136 2.04 5.98 6.33
C ASP A 136 0.62 5.73 5.82
N VAL A 137 0.46 4.84 4.85
CA VAL A 137 -0.83 4.54 4.19
C VAL A 137 -1.85 3.95 5.17
N HIS A 138 -3.13 4.34 5.02
CA HIS A 138 -4.24 3.76 5.78
C HIS A 138 -4.38 2.26 5.54
N ASP A 139 -4.46 1.83 4.26
CA ASP A 139 -4.73 0.44 3.89
C ASP A 139 -3.62 -0.53 4.35
N PRO A 140 -3.95 -1.59 5.11
CA PRO A 140 -2.98 -2.54 5.63
C PRO A 140 -2.26 -3.35 4.53
N GLY A 141 -2.94 -3.65 3.43
CA GLY A 141 -2.36 -4.39 2.32
C GLY A 141 -1.34 -3.55 1.56
N ALA A 142 -1.65 -2.27 1.34
CA ALA A 142 -0.70 -1.32 0.78
C ALA A 142 0.50 -1.08 1.72
N ALA A 143 0.27 -1.06 3.04
CA ALA A 143 1.35 -0.99 4.03
C ALA A 143 2.30 -2.20 3.92
N MET A 144 1.77 -3.42 3.72
CA MET A 144 2.58 -4.63 3.47
C MET A 144 3.41 -4.55 2.18
N LEU A 145 3.06 -3.66 1.24
CA LEU A 145 3.85 -3.35 0.05
C LEU A 145 4.83 -2.18 0.25
N GLY A 146 4.95 -1.67 1.49
CA GLY A 146 5.82 -0.54 1.82
C GLY A 146 5.19 0.82 1.55
N GLY A 147 3.86 0.90 1.50
CA GLY A 147 3.12 2.14 1.31
C GLY A 147 2.89 2.56 -0.14
N VAL A 148 3.37 1.77 -1.10
CA VAL A 148 3.15 2.02 -2.54
C VAL A 148 2.30 0.89 -3.11
N ALA A 149 1.04 1.17 -3.44
CA ALA A 149 0.15 0.18 -4.03
C ALA A 149 -0.76 0.78 -5.08
N GLY A 150 -1.24 -0.05 -6.01
CA GLY A 150 -2.10 0.38 -7.11
C GLY A 150 -3.51 0.78 -6.66
N HIS A 151 -3.91 0.42 -5.44
CA HIS A 151 -5.23 0.70 -4.88
C HIS A 151 -5.23 1.73 -3.74
N ALA A 152 -4.07 1.98 -3.12
CA ALA A 152 -3.94 2.90 -1.99
C ALA A 152 -2.50 3.39 -1.81
N GLY A 153 -2.32 4.44 -0.99
CA GLY A 153 -1.00 4.96 -0.59
C GLY A 153 -0.65 6.33 -1.16
N LEU A 154 -1.48 6.86 -2.07
CA LEU A 154 -1.29 8.21 -2.59
C LEU A 154 -1.79 9.25 -1.58
N PHE A 155 -0.96 10.26 -1.34
CA PHE A 155 -1.26 11.48 -0.58
C PHE A 155 -1.25 12.67 -1.52
N GLY A 156 -2.01 13.69 -1.19
CA GLY A 156 -2.06 14.93 -1.96
C GLY A 156 -3.02 15.93 -1.35
N ASP A 157 -3.03 17.14 -1.86
CA ASP A 157 -4.06 18.13 -1.53
C ASP A 157 -5.19 18.14 -2.56
N ALA A 158 -6.27 18.84 -2.24
CA ALA A 158 -7.46 18.89 -3.09
C ALA A 158 -7.19 19.55 -4.45
N GLN A 159 -6.24 20.48 -4.52
CA GLN A 159 -5.89 21.17 -5.76
C GLN A 159 -5.22 20.24 -6.75
N ASP A 160 -4.19 19.52 -6.32
CA ASP A 160 -3.46 18.58 -7.18
C ASP A 160 -4.34 17.39 -7.58
N VAL A 161 -5.17 16.87 -6.65
CA VAL A 161 -6.15 15.83 -6.97
C VAL A 161 -7.17 16.33 -8.00
N GLY A 162 -7.68 17.57 -7.83
CA GLY A 162 -8.59 18.17 -8.79
C GLY A 162 -7.97 18.35 -10.18
N ALA A 163 -6.71 18.77 -10.25
CA ALA A 163 -5.99 18.92 -11.52
C ALA A 163 -5.72 17.57 -12.20
N LEU A 164 -5.42 16.51 -11.43
CA LEU A 164 -5.26 15.16 -11.98
C LEU A 164 -6.54 14.59 -12.59
N MET A 165 -7.71 15.02 -12.10
CA MET A 165 -9.02 14.51 -12.53
C MET A 165 -9.60 15.25 -13.74
N GLN A 166 -8.97 16.33 -14.21
CA GLN A 166 -9.36 17.09 -15.41
C GLN A 166 -8.76 16.52 -16.69
#